data_32111640308a53a4eae06693cd3ceacb
#
_entry.id   32111640308a53a4eae06693cd3ceacb
#
_cell.length_a   1.000
_cell.length_b   1.000
_cell.length_c   1.000
_cell.angle_alpha   90.00
_cell.angle_beta   90.00
_cell.angle_gamma   90.00
#
_symmetry.space_group_name_H-M   'P 1'
#
loop_
_entity.id
_entity.type
_entity.pdbx_description
1 polymer ?
#
loop_
_entity_poly.entity_id
_entity_poly.type
_entity_poly.pdbx_seq_one_letter_code
_entity_poly.pdbx_strand_id
1 'polypeptide(L)'
;RKHSISYSAYGVWILTEIFFMSLFYTIYTLVLNPGRDWMGVFKESAINTSLALLLPYSALHLYFSYKEKERMLLVLEKNKEDSAAKQAVFSFYDEKGDFKLSVKRNNLLYLESADNYVCIWYLNKGILSKFMLRNSLKAIEELMSDTHVLRCHRSFMVNFEQVKVIRREKDGIYLELGIDKVPDIPISKTYSEKVTHWFMSYSS
;
A
#
# COMPACT_ATOMS: atom_id res chain seq x y z
N ARG A 1 17.91 3.48 -19.73
CA ARG A 1 17.37 4.86 -19.94
C ARG A 1 16.17 4.76 -20.85
N LYS A 2 14.95 4.81 -20.32
CA LYS A 2 13.73 4.96 -21.13
C LYS A 2 13.67 6.45 -21.52
N HIS A 3 13.92 6.76 -22.79
CA HIS A 3 13.57 8.06 -23.34
C HIS A 3 12.05 8.18 -23.36
N SER A 4 11.48 8.89 -22.41
CA SER A 4 10.11 9.36 -22.52
C SER A 4 10.10 10.50 -23.53
N ILE A 5 9.54 10.26 -24.71
CA ILE A 5 9.31 11.33 -25.68
C ILE A 5 8.32 12.31 -25.05
N SER A 6 8.70 13.58 -24.95
CA SER A 6 7.83 14.62 -24.45
C SER A 6 6.59 14.76 -25.35
N TYR A 7 5.43 15.03 -24.77
CA TYR A 7 4.20 15.26 -25.54
C TYR A 7 4.35 16.34 -26.61
N SER A 8 5.17 17.36 -26.34
CA SER A 8 5.50 18.41 -27.32
C SER A 8 6.31 17.86 -28.51
N ALA A 9 7.28 17.00 -28.26
CA ALA A 9 8.07 16.37 -29.31
C ALA A 9 7.21 15.44 -30.20
N TYR A 10 6.24 14.74 -29.60
CA TYR A 10 5.29 13.90 -30.31
C TYR A 10 4.35 14.74 -31.21
N GLY A 11 3.87 15.88 -30.71
CA GLY A 11 3.06 16.82 -31.50
C GLY A 11 3.80 17.39 -32.66
N VAL A 12 5.07 17.79 -32.49
CA VAL A 12 5.94 18.28 -33.59
C VAL A 12 6.16 17.19 -34.64
N TRP A 13 6.33 15.95 -34.22
CA TRP A 13 6.48 14.82 -35.14
C TRP A 13 5.26 14.65 -36.07
N ILE A 14 4.06 14.66 -35.50
CA ILE A 14 2.79 14.53 -36.25
C ILE A 14 2.62 15.69 -37.24
N LEU A 15 2.91 16.93 -36.83
CA LEU A 15 2.83 18.10 -37.70
C LEU A 15 3.83 18.00 -38.88
N THR A 16 5.03 17.51 -38.63
CA THR A 16 6.06 17.28 -39.65
C THR A 16 5.58 16.23 -40.64
N GLU A 17 4.97 15.15 -40.20
CA GLU A 17 4.44 14.08 -41.04
C GLU A 17 3.29 14.60 -41.94
N ILE A 18 2.33 15.33 -41.36
CA ILE A 18 1.25 15.96 -42.14
C ILE A 18 1.81 16.90 -43.20
N PHE A 19 2.79 17.71 -42.85
CA PHE A 19 3.43 18.65 -43.81
C PHE A 19 4.06 17.93 -44.98
N PHE A 20 4.92 16.93 -44.74
CA PHE A 20 5.61 16.21 -45.81
C PHE A 20 4.65 15.40 -46.71
N MET A 21 3.65 14.74 -46.10
CA MET A 21 2.64 13.99 -46.84
C MET A 21 1.77 14.91 -47.72
N SER A 22 1.37 16.06 -47.18
CA SER A 22 0.60 17.07 -47.93
C SER A 22 1.41 17.67 -49.08
N LEU A 23 2.70 17.94 -48.88
CA LEU A 23 3.60 18.44 -49.89
C LEU A 23 3.78 17.41 -51.02
N PHE A 24 4.02 16.15 -50.67
CA PHE A 24 4.16 15.07 -51.66
C PHE A 24 2.89 14.90 -52.50
N TYR A 25 1.72 14.89 -51.89
CA TYR A 25 0.44 14.77 -52.59
C TYR A 25 0.18 16.00 -53.49
N THR A 26 0.55 17.19 -53.06
CA THR A 26 0.41 18.42 -53.84
C THR A 26 1.26 18.36 -55.09
N ILE A 27 2.54 17.98 -54.98
CA ILE A 27 3.44 17.82 -56.13
C ILE A 27 2.88 16.78 -57.11
N TYR A 28 2.45 15.63 -56.61
CA TYR A 28 1.84 14.57 -57.41
C TYR A 28 0.61 15.07 -58.20
N THR A 29 -0.29 15.79 -57.54
CA THR A 29 -1.51 16.32 -58.15
C THR A 29 -1.21 17.38 -59.21
N LEU A 30 -0.24 18.24 -59.00
CA LEU A 30 0.18 19.28 -59.97
C LEU A 30 0.86 18.69 -61.20
N VAL A 31 1.61 17.60 -61.06
CA VAL A 31 2.18 16.87 -62.18
C VAL A 31 1.10 16.29 -63.10
N LEU A 32 0.04 15.75 -62.51
CA LEU A 32 -1.09 15.20 -63.27
C LEU A 32 -2.04 16.26 -63.85
N ASN A 33 -2.17 17.42 -63.19
CA ASN A 33 -3.09 18.50 -63.52
C ASN A 33 -2.38 19.89 -63.42
N PRO A 34 -1.60 20.28 -64.39
CA PRO A 34 -0.76 21.50 -64.33
C PRO A 34 -1.51 22.85 -64.23
N GLY A 35 -2.83 22.86 -64.37
CA GLY A 35 -3.65 24.08 -64.32
C GLY A 35 -4.29 24.37 -62.94
N ARG A 36 -4.02 23.56 -61.91
CA ARG A 36 -4.56 23.79 -60.56
C ARG A 36 -3.73 24.77 -59.77
N ASP A 37 -4.42 25.55 -58.89
CA ASP A 37 -3.75 26.43 -57.95
C ASP A 37 -3.06 25.60 -56.86
N TRP A 38 -1.75 25.80 -56.73
CA TRP A 38 -0.93 25.04 -55.81
C TRP A 38 -1.35 25.20 -54.34
N MET A 39 -1.72 26.45 -53.96
CA MET A 39 -2.11 26.74 -52.55
C MET A 39 -3.43 26.07 -52.16
N GLY A 40 -4.40 26.03 -53.12
CA GLY A 40 -5.67 25.34 -52.95
C GLY A 40 -5.47 23.83 -52.77
N VAL A 41 -4.66 23.21 -53.64
CA VAL A 41 -4.33 21.77 -53.56
C VAL A 41 -3.58 21.40 -52.27
N PHE A 42 -2.66 22.26 -51.84
CA PHE A 42 -1.93 22.02 -50.58
C PHE A 42 -2.85 22.06 -49.36
N LYS A 43 -3.75 23.05 -49.27
CA LYS A 43 -4.73 23.14 -48.16
C LYS A 43 -5.67 21.94 -48.12
N GLU A 44 -6.20 21.52 -49.25
CA GLU A 44 -7.08 20.35 -49.37
C GLU A 44 -6.35 19.07 -48.98
N SER A 45 -5.10 18.90 -49.41
CA SER A 45 -4.25 17.78 -49.05
C SER A 45 -3.95 17.74 -47.54
N ALA A 46 -3.64 18.88 -46.92
CA ALA A 46 -3.34 18.98 -45.50
C ALA A 46 -4.57 18.61 -44.65
N ILE A 47 -5.76 19.05 -45.01
CA ILE A 47 -6.99 18.68 -44.32
C ILE A 47 -7.26 17.17 -44.44
N ASN A 48 -7.19 16.63 -45.66
CA ASN A 48 -7.47 15.20 -45.89
C ASN A 48 -6.45 14.30 -45.17
N THR A 49 -5.16 14.65 -45.21
CA THR A 49 -4.11 13.93 -44.49
C THR A 49 -4.30 13.99 -42.98
N SER A 50 -4.65 15.17 -42.45
CA SER A 50 -4.94 15.34 -41.03
C SER A 50 -6.12 14.46 -40.55
N LEU A 51 -7.21 14.41 -41.32
CA LEU A 51 -8.36 13.57 -41.03
C LEU A 51 -8.01 12.06 -41.12
N ALA A 52 -7.25 11.66 -42.12
CA ALA A 52 -6.84 10.27 -42.30
C ALA A 52 -5.93 9.77 -41.13
N LEU A 53 -5.05 10.63 -40.61
CA LEU A 53 -4.14 10.29 -39.53
C LEU A 53 -4.80 10.36 -38.16
N LEU A 54 -5.90 11.11 -38.00
CA LEU A 54 -6.59 11.29 -36.72
C LEU A 54 -7.04 9.94 -36.13
N LEU A 55 -7.60 9.04 -36.95
CA LEU A 55 -8.10 7.74 -36.47
C LEU A 55 -6.97 6.83 -35.94
N PRO A 56 -5.90 6.52 -36.69
CA PRO A 56 -4.85 5.64 -36.19
C PRO A 56 -4.08 6.24 -35.00
N TYR A 57 -3.83 7.56 -34.98
CA TYR A 57 -3.16 8.18 -33.84
C TYR A 57 -4.02 8.22 -32.59
N SER A 58 -5.33 8.47 -32.71
CA SER A 58 -6.26 8.39 -31.56
C SER A 58 -6.37 6.97 -31.02
N ALA A 59 -6.44 5.97 -31.89
CA ALA A 59 -6.49 4.56 -31.49
C ALA A 59 -5.21 4.13 -30.74
N LEU A 60 -4.03 4.52 -31.26
CA LEU A 60 -2.73 4.27 -30.61
C LEU A 60 -2.65 4.97 -29.24
N HIS A 61 -3.06 6.24 -29.16
CA HIS A 61 -3.07 6.99 -27.92
C HIS A 61 -3.96 6.33 -26.86
N LEU A 62 -5.18 5.93 -27.24
CA LEU A 62 -6.11 5.22 -26.34
C LEU A 62 -5.53 3.87 -25.89
N TYR A 63 -4.95 3.11 -26.80
CA TYR A 63 -4.33 1.82 -26.47
C TYR A 63 -3.19 1.96 -25.45
N PHE A 64 -2.26 2.90 -25.66
CA PHE A 64 -1.15 3.13 -24.73
C PHE A 64 -1.63 3.68 -23.40
N SER A 65 -2.61 4.60 -23.39
CA SER A 65 -3.20 5.14 -22.17
C SER A 65 -3.91 4.04 -21.35
N TYR A 66 -4.64 3.14 -22.02
CA TYR A 66 -5.26 1.99 -21.37
C TYR A 66 -4.22 1.06 -20.75
N LYS A 67 -3.19 0.71 -21.51
CA LYS A 67 -2.12 -0.19 -21.05
C LYS A 67 -1.29 0.39 -19.89
N GLU A 68 -1.12 1.70 -19.85
CA GLU A 68 -0.44 2.39 -18.75
C GLU A 68 -1.29 2.36 -17.47
N LYS A 69 -2.61 2.57 -17.57
CA LYS A 69 -3.54 2.42 -16.45
C LYS A 69 -3.57 0.99 -15.90
N GLU A 70 -3.60 -0.01 -16.75
CA GLU A 70 -3.53 -1.43 -16.35
C GLU A 70 -2.23 -1.73 -15.57
N ARG A 71 -1.09 -1.26 -16.05
CA ARG A 71 0.19 -1.39 -15.34
C ARG A 71 0.19 -0.69 -13.98
N MET A 72 -0.40 0.50 -13.89
CA MET A 72 -0.52 1.24 -12.64
C MET A 72 -1.37 0.48 -11.62
N LEU A 73 -2.50 -0.10 -12.03
CA LEU A 73 -3.35 -0.92 -11.18
C LEU A 73 -2.59 -2.14 -10.64
N LEU A 74 -1.87 -2.88 -11.49
CA LEU A 74 -1.07 -4.03 -11.06
C LEU A 74 0.03 -3.66 -10.05
N VAL A 75 0.67 -2.50 -10.23
CA VAL A 75 1.67 -2.01 -9.27
C VAL A 75 1.02 -1.64 -7.92
N LEU A 76 -0.17 -1.02 -7.95
CA LEU A 76 -0.91 -0.66 -6.73
C LEU A 76 -1.40 -1.91 -5.98
N GLU A 77 -1.92 -2.91 -6.68
CA GLU A 77 -2.31 -4.20 -6.09
C GLU A 77 -1.12 -4.90 -5.45
N LYS A 78 0.00 -5.00 -6.14
CA LYS A 78 1.23 -5.60 -5.61
C LYS A 78 1.75 -4.86 -4.38
N ASN A 79 1.75 -3.52 -4.39
CA ASN A 79 2.16 -2.72 -3.24
C ASN A 79 1.20 -2.90 -2.05
N LYS A 80 -0.10 -3.10 -2.31
CA LYS A 80 -1.11 -3.37 -1.29
C LYS A 80 -0.92 -4.75 -0.67
N GLU A 81 -0.62 -5.77 -1.48
CA GLU A 81 -0.31 -7.12 -1.01
C GLU A 81 1.00 -7.15 -0.19
N ASP A 82 2.07 -6.49 -0.66
CA ASP A 82 3.34 -6.40 0.06
C ASP A 82 3.20 -5.63 1.39
N SER A 83 2.37 -4.61 1.44
CA SER A 83 2.04 -3.86 2.66
C SER A 83 1.22 -4.70 3.62
N ALA A 84 0.21 -5.42 3.15
CA ALA A 84 -0.59 -6.33 3.95
C ALA A 84 0.26 -7.49 4.50
N ALA A 85 1.18 -8.04 3.71
CA ALA A 85 2.11 -9.08 4.15
C ALA A 85 3.08 -8.58 5.23
N LYS A 86 3.57 -7.33 5.13
CA LYS A 86 4.41 -6.71 6.17
C LYS A 86 3.64 -6.44 7.46
N GLN A 87 2.36 -6.04 7.36
CA GLN A 87 1.49 -5.83 8.54
C GLN A 87 1.02 -7.15 9.17
N ALA A 88 1.13 -8.27 8.46
CA ALA A 88 0.72 -9.57 8.96
C ALA A 88 1.69 -10.19 9.98
N VAL A 89 2.85 -9.58 10.24
CA VAL A 89 3.90 -10.14 11.07
C VAL A 89 4.48 -9.06 12.00
N PHE A 90 4.64 -9.39 13.28
CA PHE A 90 5.38 -8.58 14.24
C PHE A 90 6.83 -9.07 14.34
N SER A 91 7.79 -8.17 14.14
CA SER A 91 9.22 -8.46 14.27
C SER A 91 9.77 -7.82 15.53
N PHE A 92 10.45 -8.61 16.34
CA PHE A 92 11.01 -8.21 17.63
C PHE A 92 12.53 -8.16 17.58
N TYR A 93 13.07 -7.07 18.08
CA TYR A 93 14.50 -6.77 18.13
C TYR A 93 14.93 -6.60 19.60
N ASP A 94 16.15 -7.00 19.92
CA ASP A 94 16.70 -6.77 21.25
C ASP A 94 17.13 -5.31 21.47
N GLU A 95 17.66 -4.99 22.64
CA GLU A 95 18.16 -3.66 23.02
C GLU A 95 19.30 -3.16 22.11
N LYS A 96 19.98 -4.05 21.38
CA LYS A 96 21.06 -3.73 20.44
C LYS A 96 20.57 -3.53 19.02
N GLY A 97 19.28 -3.79 18.76
CA GLY A 97 18.67 -3.74 17.42
C GLY A 97 18.82 -5.03 16.61
N ASP A 98 19.31 -6.12 17.22
CA ASP A 98 19.39 -7.40 16.55
C ASP A 98 18.03 -8.08 16.47
N PHE A 99 17.68 -8.59 15.30
CA PHE A 99 16.47 -9.39 15.09
C PHE A 99 16.51 -10.70 15.90
N LYS A 100 15.46 -10.99 16.65
CA LYS A 100 15.37 -12.18 17.51
C LYS A 100 14.17 -13.07 17.22
N LEU A 101 12.99 -12.49 16.90
CA LEU A 101 11.76 -13.24 16.75
C LEU A 101 10.83 -12.54 15.76
N SER A 102 10.11 -13.33 14.96
CA SER A 102 9.00 -12.86 14.15
C SER A 102 7.76 -13.70 14.41
N VAL A 103 6.64 -13.06 14.69
CA VAL A 103 5.37 -13.71 15.05
C VAL A 103 4.28 -13.19 14.12
N LYS A 104 3.47 -14.10 13.54
CA LYS A 104 2.28 -13.69 12.80
C LYS A 104 1.33 -12.93 13.72
N ARG A 105 0.73 -11.86 13.20
CA ARG A 105 -0.19 -10.98 13.94
C ARG A 105 -1.28 -11.76 14.68
N ASN A 106 -1.90 -12.71 14.01
CA ASN A 106 -2.97 -13.54 14.59
C ASN A 106 -2.49 -14.55 15.65
N ASN A 107 -1.18 -14.73 15.77
CA ASN A 107 -0.60 -15.65 16.74
C ASN A 107 -0.03 -14.94 17.97
N LEU A 108 0.24 -13.63 17.91
CA LEU A 108 0.67 -12.85 19.06
C LEU A 108 -0.48 -12.66 20.02
N LEU A 109 -0.26 -12.96 21.28
CA LEU A 109 -1.26 -12.86 22.35
C LEU A 109 -1.02 -11.63 23.21
N TYR A 110 0.06 -11.62 23.95
CA TYR A 110 0.43 -10.54 24.86
C TYR A 110 1.92 -10.52 25.15
N LEU A 111 2.37 -9.40 25.70
CA LEU A 111 3.73 -9.21 26.19
C LEU A 111 3.68 -8.89 27.68
N GLU A 112 4.60 -9.46 28.41
CA GLU A 112 4.72 -9.33 29.86
C GLU A 112 6.13 -8.88 30.23
N SER A 113 6.24 -7.89 31.12
CA SER A 113 7.53 -7.46 31.67
C SER A 113 8.01 -8.47 32.73
N ALA A 114 9.24 -8.94 32.57
CA ALA A 114 9.93 -9.82 33.50
C ALA A 114 11.33 -9.28 33.74
N ASP A 115 11.50 -8.43 34.76
CA ASP A 115 12.74 -7.73 35.09
C ASP A 115 13.34 -6.97 33.89
N ASN A 116 14.50 -7.39 33.40
CA ASN A 116 15.21 -6.79 32.25
C ASN A 116 14.79 -7.44 30.91
N TYR A 117 13.78 -8.29 30.90
CA TYR A 117 13.27 -8.99 29.73
C TYR A 117 11.79 -8.72 29.52
N VAL A 118 11.37 -8.90 28.28
CA VAL A 118 9.97 -8.97 27.90
C VAL A 118 9.65 -10.39 27.45
N CYS A 119 8.71 -11.03 28.11
CA CYS A 119 8.15 -12.31 27.70
C CYS A 119 7.12 -12.08 26.60
N ILE A 120 7.36 -12.58 25.42
CA ILE A 120 6.46 -12.52 24.27
C ILE A 120 5.68 -13.83 24.25
N TRP A 121 4.37 -13.77 24.47
CA TRP A 121 3.49 -14.92 24.47
C TRP A 121 2.74 -15.04 23.15
N TYR A 122 2.81 -16.18 22.51
CA TYR A 122 2.24 -16.41 21.18
C TYR A 122 1.82 -17.88 20.98
N LEU A 123 0.98 -18.12 19.98
CA LEU A 123 0.61 -19.46 19.54
C LEU A 123 1.59 -19.95 18.47
N ASN A 124 2.24 -21.07 18.74
CA ASN A 124 3.04 -21.80 17.77
C ASN A 124 2.31 -23.10 17.39
N LYS A 125 1.76 -23.17 16.19
CA LYS A 125 0.93 -24.32 15.74
C LYS A 125 -0.21 -24.64 16.71
N GLY A 126 -0.83 -23.62 17.29
CA GLY A 126 -1.91 -23.76 18.26
C GLY A 126 -1.46 -24.04 19.71
N ILE A 127 -0.17 -24.18 19.96
CA ILE A 127 0.39 -24.42 21.31
C ILE A 127 0.89 -23.11 21.88
N LEU A 128 0.51 -22.80 23.14
CA LEU A 128 0.99 -21.64 23.86
C LEU A 128 2.50 -21.72 24.07
N SER A 129 3.21 -20.73 23.58
CA SER A 129 4.67 -20.65 23.61
C SER A 129 5.11 -19.26 24.08
N LYS A 130 6.30 -19.19 24.69
CA LYS A 130 6.89 -17.92 25.13
C LYS A 130 8.30 -17.76 24.60
N PHE A 131 8.68 -16.52 24.35
CA PHE A 131 10.05 -16.12 24.01
C PHE A 131 10.48 -14.96 24.93
N MET A 132 11.67 -15.05 25.50
CA MET A 132 12.24 -14.01 26.35
C MET A 132 13.15 -13.11 25.53
N LEU A 133 12.77 -11.84 25.42
CA LEU A 133 13.50 -10.81 24.68
C LEU A 133 14.12 -9.82 25.67
N ARG A 134 15.42 -9.56 25.55
CA ARG A 134 16.06 -8.51 26.33
C ARG A 134 15.73 -7.15 25.72
N ASN A 135 14.71 -6.53 26.28
CA ASN A 135 14.21 -5.21 25.88
C ASN A 135 13.23 -4.70 26.92
N SER A 136 12.75 -3.45 26.80
CA SER A 136 11.72 -2.87 27.64
C SER A 136 10.36 -2.82 26.95
N LEU A 137 9.27 -2.95 27.70
CA LEU A 137 7.92 -2.76 27.16
C LEU A 137 7.72 -1.38 26.55
N LYS A 138 8.41 -0.34 27.07
CA LYS A 138 8.32 1.02 26.53
C LYS A 138 8.90 1.10 25.13
N ALA A 139 10.09 0.53 24.89
CA ALA A 139 10.70 0.52 23.58
C ALA A 139 9.88 -0.27 22.55
N ILE A 140 9.27 -1.39 22.99
CA ILE A 140 8.39 -2.17 22.11
C ILE A 140 7.08 -1.41 21.83
N GLU A 141 6.51 -0.68 22.82
CA GLU A 141 5.32 0.14 22.64
C GLU A 141 5.53 1.23 21.56
N GLU A 142 6.69 1.88 21.55
CA GLU A 142 7.03 2.88 20.53
C GLU A 142 7.09 2.28 19.12
N LEU A 143 7.61 1.05 18.99
CA LEU A 143 7.68 0.33 17.71
C LEU A 143 6.31 -0.19 17.23
N MET A 144 5.34 -0.33 18.14
CA MET A 144 4.01 -0.89 17.87
C MET A 144 2.90 0.15 17.92
N SER A 145 3.22 1.45 17.86
CA SER A 145 2.26 2.57 17.99
C SER A 145 1.08 2.50 17.02
N ASP A 146 1.33 2.02 15.79
CA ASP A 146 0.32 1.93 14.72
C ASP A 146 -0.33 0.54 14.60
N THR A 147 -0.30 -0.24 15.70
CA THR A 147 -0.83 -1.60 15.73
C THR A 147 -1.95 -1.75 16.74
N HIS A 148 -2.61 -2.91 16.74
CA HIS A 148 -3.62 -3.27 17.74
C HIS A 148 -3.02 -3.89 19.03
N VAL A 149 -1.69 -3.80 19.21
CA VAL A 149 -0.99 -4.24 20.41
C VAL A 149 -0.84 -3.04 21.34
N LEU A 150 -1.69 -2.96 22.35
CA LEU A 150 -1.77 -1.79 23.22
C LEU A 150 -1.31 -2.14 24.64
N ARG A 151 -0.70 -1.15 25.28
CA ARG A 151 -0.36 -1.24 26.68
C ARG A 151 -1.61 -1.07 27.54
N CYS A 152 -1.90 -2.06 28.37
CA CYS A 152 -3.05 -2.08 29.31
C CYS A 152 -2.65 -2.02 30.77
N HIS A 153 -1.38 -2.31 31.08
CA HIS A 153 -0.84 -2.28 32.43
C HIS A 153 0.64 -1.89 32.39
N ARG A 154 1.22 -1.46 33.53
CA ARG A 154 2.67 -1.19 33.61
C ARG A 154 3.53 -2.38 33.19
N SER A 155 3.02 -3.61 33.36
CA SER A 155 3.72 -4.86 33.06
C SER A 155 3.15 -5.62 31.87
N PHE A 156 2.07 -5.15 31.24
CA PHE A 156 1.41 -5.89 30.14
C PHE A 156 1.08 -5.02 28.93
N MET A 157 1.31 -5.58 27.74
CA MET A 157 0.75 -5.15 26.47
C MET A 157 -0.01 -6.31 25.85
N VAL A 158 -1.16 -6.07 25.25
CA VAL A 158 -2.05 -7.11 24.72
C VAL A 158 -2.38 -6.84 23.26
N ASN A 159 -2.40 -7.89 22.46
CA ASN A 159 -2.99 -7.84 21.13
C ASN A 159 -4.51 -7.87 21.24
N PHE A 160 -5.14 -6.72 21.03
CA PHE A 160 -6.59 -6.56 21.19
C PHE A 160 -7.41 -7.35 20.17
N GLU A 161 -6.82 -7.77 19.04
CA GLU A 161 -7.47 -8.69 18.10
C GLU A 161 -7.69 -10.10 18.70
N GLN A 162 -6.96 -10.44 19.76
CA GLN A 162 -7.09 -11.72 20.45
C GLN A 162 -7.93 -11.65 21.71
N VAL A 163 -8.35 -10.46 22.14
CA VAL A 163 -9.23 -10.29 23.31
C VAL A 163 -10.63 -10.78 22.96
N LYS A 164 -11.16 -11.69 23.79
CA LYS A 164 -12.50 -12.25 23.64
C LYS A 164 -13.51 -11.55 24.53
N VAL A 165 -13.10 -11.24 25.78
CA VAL A 165 -13.97 -10.65 26.79
C VAL A 165 -13.22 -9.55 27.54
N ILE A 166 -13.90 -8.45 27.80
CA ILE A 166 -13.49 -7.45 28.79
C ILE A 166 -14.47 -7.56 29.98
N ARG A 167 -13.95 -7.89 31.13
CA ARG A 167 -14.74 -8.13 32.33
C ARG A 167 -14.41 -7.09 33.39
N ARG A 168 -15.46 -6.50 34.00
CA ARG A 168 -15.31 -5.59 35.13
C ARG A 168 -15.69 -6.32 36.42
N GLU A 169 -14.77 -6.39 37.33
CA GLU A 169 -14.94 -6.98 38.66
C GLU A 169 -14.86 -5.93 39.78
N LYS A 170 -15.02 -6.33 41.03
CA LYS A 170 -14.98 -5.43 42.18
C LYS A 170 -13.60 -4.79 42.37
N ASP A 171 -12.56 -5.51 42.04
CA ASP A 171 -11.13 -5.16 42.21
C ASP A 171 -10.48 -4.58 40.97
N GLY A 172 -11.11 -4.65 39.77
CA GLY A 172 -10.55 -4.11 38.56
C GLY A 172 -11.24 -4.49 37.25
N ILE A 173 -10.57 -4.16 36.15
CA ILE A 173 -10.98 -4.56 34.80
C ILE A 173 -9.95 -5.57 34.29
N TYR A 174 -10.44 -6.65 33.71
CA TYR A 174 -9.62 -7.75 33.20
C TYR A 174 -9.92 -8.06 31.74
N LEU A 175 -8.88 -8.46 31.01
CA LEU A 175 -8.95 -8.94 29.63
C LEU A 175 -8.81 -10.44 29.60
N GLU A 176 -9.74 -11.12 28.93
CA GLU A 176 -9.72 -12.56 28.72
C GLU A 176 -9.45 -12.87 27.24
N LEU A 177 -8.45 -13.70 26.96
CA LEU A 177 -8.11 -14.13 25.61
C LEU A 177 -8.79 -15.45 25.20
N GLY A 178 -9.46 -16.14 26.13
CA GLY A 178 -10.17 -17.39 25.86
C GLY A 178 -9.25 -18.53 25.42
N ILE A 179 -8.00 -18.55 25.91
CA ILE A 179 -6.99 -19.55 25.61
C ILE A 179 -6.59 -20.25 26.90
N ASP A 180 -6.62 -21.57 26.90
CA ASP A 180 -6.21 -22.37 28.06
C ASP A 180 -4.82 -21.97 28.57
N LYS A 181 -4.67 -21.88 29.88
CA LYS A 181 -3.41 -21.54 30.58
C LYS A 181 -2.94 -20.08 30.41
N VAL A 182 -3.69 -19.22 29.72
CA VAL A 182 -3.44 -17.76 29.73
C VAL A 182 -4.22 -17.14 30.88
N PRO A 183 -3.55 -16.44 31.81
CA PRO A 183 -4.23 -15.75 32.89
C PRO A 183 -5.02 -14.55 32.39
N ASP A 184 -6.04 -14.14 33.17
CA ASP A 184 -6.70 -12.86 32.92
C ASP A 184 -5.73 -11.71 33.13
N ILE A 185 -5.68 -10.80 32.15
CA ILE A 185 -4.72 -9.71 32.15
C ILE A 185 -5.36 -8.46 32.77
N PRO A 186 -4.80 -7.89 33.82
CA PRO A 186 -5.39 -6.72 34.49
C PRO A 186 -5.16 -5.45 33.66
N ILE A 187 -6.16 -4.57 33.65
CA ILE A 187 -6.05 -3.21 33.13
C ILE A 187 -5.86 -2.25 34.33
N SER A 188 -4.76 -1.49 34.31
CA SER A 188 -4.59 -0.48 35.36
C SER A 188 -5.43 0.77 35.09
N LYS A 189 -5.76 1.53 36.15
CA LYS A 189 -6.58 2.75 36.07
C LYS A 189 -6.05 3.75 35.03
N THR A 190 -4.73 3.88 34.92
CA THR A 190 -4.05 4.79 33.97
C THR A 190 -4.36 4.46 32.50
N TYR A 191 -4.57 3.18 32.18
CA TYR A 191 -4.78 2.72 30.80
C TYR A 191 -6.25 2.42 30.49
N SER A 192 -7.14 2.44 31.50
CA SER A 192 -8.53 2.01 31.35
C SER A 192 -9.31 2.84 30.32
N GLU A 193 -9.13 4.16 30.31
CA GLU A 193 -9.82 5.04 29.36
C GLU A 193 -9.37 4.76 27.92
N LYS A 194 -8.06 4.67 27.69
CA LYS A 194 -7.49 4.36 26.37
C LYS A 194 -7.98 3.02 25.84
N VAL A 195 -8.00 2.00 26.69
CA VAL A 195 -8.44 0.65 26.33
C VAL A 195 -9.95 0.61 26.04
N THR A 196 -10.77 1.24 26.91
CA THR A 196 -12.22 1.27 26.72
C THR A 196 -12.62 2.04 25.46
N HIS A 197 -11.98 3.19 25.20
CA HIS A 197 -12.22 3.98 24.00
C HIS A 197 -11.87 3.17 22.74
N TRP A 198 -10.73 2.51 22.73
CA TRP A 198 -10.33 1.67 21.60
C TRP A 198 -11.32 0.54 21.34
N PHE A 199 -11.76 -0.17 22.37
CA PHE A 199 -12.69 -1.28 22.25
C PHE A 199 -14.07 -0.84 21.73
N MET A 200 -14.57 0.30 22.18
CA MET A 200 -15.84 0.85 21.69
C MET A 200 -15.75 1.29 20.22
N SER A 201 -14.60 1.86 19.79
CA SER A 201 -14.40 2.27 18.40
C SER A 201 -14.23 1.10 17.44
N TYR A 202 -13.79 -0.06 17.91
CA TYR A 202 -13.58 -1.26 17.11
C TYR A 202 -14.84 -2.15 17.02
N SER A 203 -15.77 -2.00 17.97
CA SER A 203 -17.02 -2.77 18.04
C SER A 203 -18.18 -2.14 17.25
N SER A 204 -17.95 -0.96 16.64
CA SER A 204 -18.90 -0.24 15.77
C SER A 204 -18.59 -0.51 14.31
#